data_0852766251dc92eb1b0f60ff4575d007
#
_entry.id   0852766251dc92eb1b0f60ff4575d007
#
_cell.length_a   1.000
_cell.length_b   1.000
_cell.length_c   1.000
_cell.angle_alpha   90.00
_cell.angle_beta   90.00
_cell.angle_gamma   90.00
#
_symmetry.space_group_name_H-M   'P 1'
#
loop_
_entity.id
_entity.type
_entity.pdbx_description
1 polymer ?
#
loop_
_entity_poly.entity_id
_entity_poly.type
_entity_poly.pdbx_seq_one_letter_code
_entity_poly.pdbx_strand_id
1 'polypeptide(L)'
;MTTKISKHTIFTEEVCSFTLPNFDFYKDKIKQIIKVEENILSSAPEKKCNVIAQRTSWNSHLRYPIMYNISEEMAVVLRQYVELEGYDVPHIELFQCWINWYNKDEYANPHDHGDVLSCVLFVDVEETDAKFIFNSNRRTVLQKKDDKATNFSNLKILTPKNGTVIFFDGSVMHSVSPNRSDKTRITAAFNFRPDYQVKR
;
A
#
# COMPACT_ATOMS: atom_id res chain seq x y z
N MET A 1 -18.77 45.44 8.83
CA MET A 1 -18.29 44.47 9.81
C MET A 1 -17.85 43.19 9.08
N THR A 2 -16.58 42.80 9.17
CA THR A 2 -16.10 41.54 8.61
C THR A 2 -16.27 40.45 9.66
N THR A 3 -17.11 39.47 9.38
CA THR A 3 -17.29 38.29 10.25
C THR A 3 -16.02 37.47 10.27
N LYS A 4 -15.45 37.22 11.46
CA LYS A 4 -14.27 36.37 11.64
C LYS A 4 -14.67 34.92 11.47
N ILE A 5 -14.10 34.23 10.46
CA ILE A 5 -14.31 32.80 10.23
C ILE A 5 -13.18 32.04 10.92
N SER A 6 -13.54 31.08 11.77
CA SER A 6 -12.59 30.15 12.38
C SER A 6 -12.62 28.82 11.62
N LYS A 7 -11.44 28.27 11.30
CA LYS A 7 -11.29 26.98 10.63
C LYS A 7 -10.79 25.95 11.64
N HIS A 8 -11.45 24.83 11.71
CA HIS A 8 -11.04 23.70 12.54
C HIS A 8 -10.82 22.48 11.63
N THR A 9 -9.69 21.81 11.80
CA THR A 9 -9.43 20.50 11.18
C THR A 9 -9.95 19.44 12.14
N ILE A 10 -10.86 18.58 11.66
CA ILE A 10 -11.52 17.56 12.50
C ILE A 10 -10.82 16.21 12.32
N PHE A 11 -10.47 15.87 11.08
CA PHE A 11 -9.79 14.61 10.75
C PHE A 11 -8.77 14.85 9.64
N THR A 12 -7.63 14.18 9.73
CA THR A 12 -6.61 14.11 8.67
C THR A 12 -6.34 12.66 8.35
N GLU A 13 -6.18 12.35 7.08
CA GLU A 13 -5.66 11.07 6.61
C GLU A 13 -4.23 11.32 6.14
N GLU A 14 -3.28 10.56 6.69
CA GLU A 14 -1.86 10.72 6.40
C GLU A 14 -1.32 9.49 5.68
N VAL A 15 -0.41 9.73 4.76
CA VAL A 15 0.34 8.71 4.07
C VAL A 15 1.81 9.04 4.22
N CYS A 16 2.55 8.14 4.82
CA CYS A 16 3.98 8.29 5.02
C CYS A 16 4.75 7.42 4.02
N SER A 17 6.01 7.74 3.80
CA SER A 17 6.85 6.96 2.90
C SER A 17 8.31 6.96 3.31
N PHE A 18 9.01 5.88 2.96
CA PHE A 18 10.45 5.76 3.08
C PHE A 18 11.02 4.92 1.94
N THR A 19 12.34 4.88 1.82
CA THR A 19 13.03 3.99 0.87
C THR A 19 13.52 2.76 1.63
N LEU A 20 13.15 1.56 1.15
CA LEU A 20 13.56 0.31 1.76
C LEU A 20 15.09 0.13 1.62
N PRO A 21 15.82 -0.10 2.72
CA PRO A 21 17.23 -0.51 2.65
C PRO A 21 17.39 -1.80 1.82
N ASN A 22 18.56 -1.99 1.22
CA ASN A 22 18.91 -3.20 0.44
C ASN A 22 17.90 -3.58 -0.66
N PHE A 23 17.14 -2.60 -1.17
CA PHE A 23 16.04 -2.80 -2.09
C PHE A 23 16.40 -3.64 -3.32
N ASP A 24 17.54 -3.40 -3.97
CA ASP A 24 17.93 -4.14 -5.18
C ASP A 24 18.05 -5.65 -4.94
N PHE A 25 18.59 -6.04 -3.79
CA PHE A 25 18.63 -7.45 -3.37
C PHE A 25 17.21 -8.03 -3.21
N TYR A 26 16.31 -7.30 -2.57
CA TYR A 26 14.94 -7.74 -2.37
C TYR A 26 14.13 -7.79 -3.68
N LYS A 27 14.36 -6.84 -4.57
CA LYS A 27 13.73 -6.80 -5.89
C LYS A 27 13.98 -8.09 -6.67
N ASP A 28 15.23 -8.53 -6.72
CA ASP A 28 15.62 -9.76 -7.43
C ASP A 28 14.98 -11.00 -6.80
N LYS A 29 14.93 -11.08 -5.47
CA LYS A 29 14.28 -12.19 -4.76
C LYS A 29 12.77 -12.23 -5.00
N ILE A 30 12.09 -11.08 -4.97
CA ILE A 30 10.65 -11.00 -5.27
C ILE A 30 10.38 -11.46 -6.71
N LYS A 31 11.19 -11.06 -7.69
CA LYS A 31 11.05 -11.53 -9.07
C LYS A 31 11.27 -13.04 -9.21
N GLN A 32 12.16 -13.63 -8.43
CA GLN A 32 12.34 -15.10 -8.39
C GLN A 32 11.09 -15.79 -7.82
N ILE A 33 10.47 -15.24 -6.77
CA ILE A 33 9.21 -15.76 -6.21
C ILE A 33 8.11 -15.76 -7.27
N ILE A 34 7.94 -14.65 -7.99
CA ILE A 34 6.92 -14.54 -9.05
C ILE A 34 7.08 -15.65 -10.09
N LYS A 35 8.30 -15.91 -10.57
CA LYS A 35 8.56 -16.99 -11.53
C LYS A 35 8.16 -18.38 -11.01
N VAL A 36 8.33 -18.62 -9.71
CA VAL A 36 7.89 -19.87 -9.07
C VAL A 36 6.36 -19.93 -8.99
N GLU A 37 5.73 -18.83 -8.57
CA GLU A 37 4.27 -18.76 -8.42
C GLU A 37 3.54 -18.83 -9.76
N GLU A 38 4.05 -18.24 -10.82
CA GLU A 38 3.45 -18.33 -12.16
C GLU A 38 3.32 -19.77 -12.64
N ASN A 39 4.29 -20.63 -12.33
CA ASN A 39 4.23 -22.06 -12.65
C ASN A 39 3.15 -22.80 -11.83
N ILE A 40 2.82 -22.31 -10.64
CA ILE A 40 1.82 -22.90 -9.76
C ILE A 40 0.43 -22.39 -10.12
N LEU A 41 0.28 -21.08 -10.35
CA LEU A 41 -1.00 -20.43 -10.66
C LEU A 41 -1.56 -20.82 -12.03
N SER A 42 -0.71 -21.28 -12.96
CA SER A 42 -1.20 -21.84 -14.24
C SER A 42 -2.15 -23.02 -14.05
N SER A 43 -2.17 -23.62 -12.85
CA SER A 43 -3.01 -24.77 -12.49
C SER A 43 -4.21 -24.44 -11.60
N ALA A 44 -4.39 -23.20 -11.11
CA ALA A 44 -5.46 -22.87 -10.16
C ALA A 44 -5.95 -21.40 -10.29
N PRO A 45 -6.99 -21.14 -11.09
CA PRO A 45 -7.56 -19.78 -11.17
C PRO A 45 -8.56 -19.55 -10.03
N GLU A 46 -8.16 -18.96 -8.92
CA GLU A 46 -9.11 -18.36 -7.98
C GLU A 46 -8.92 -16.84 -7.90
N LYS A 47 -9.64 -16.13 -8.74
CA LYS A 47 -9.81 -14.66 -8.69
C LYS A 47 -11.05 -14.31 -7.86
N LYS A 48 -10.93 -14.30 -6.54
CA LYS A 48 -12.04 -13.89 -5.66
C LYS A 48 -11.62 -12.77 -4.72
N CYS A 49 -11.20 -11.63 -5.26
CA CYS A 49 -10.95 -10.43 -4.45
C CYS A 49 -11.10 -9.16 -5.31
N ASN A 50 -10.99 -7.99 -4.67
CA ASN A 50 -11.07 -6.69 -5.34
C ASN A 50 -9.90 -6.40 -6.28
N VAL A 51 -8.88 -7.25 -6.29
CA VAL A 51 -7.68 -7.14 -7.11
C VAL A 51 -7.81 -8.07 -8.31
N ILE A 52 -7.88 -7.50 -9.50
CA ILE A 52 -7.87 -8.20 -10.79
C ILE A 52 -6.43 -8.22 -11.29
N ALA A 53 -5.61 -9.08 -10.69
CA ALA A 53 -4.20 -9.27 -10.99
C ALA A 53 -3.76 -10.64 -10.49
N GLN A 54 -2.55 -11.03 -10.82
CA GLN A 54 -1.92 -12.20 -10.21
C GLN A 54 -1.36 -11.82 -8.83
N ARG A 55 -1.39 -12.77 -7.92
CA ARG A 55 -0.82 -12.57 -6.58
C ARG A 55 -0.42 -13.87 -5.91
N THR A 56 0.49 -13.78 -4.95
CA THR A 56 0.80 -14.88 -4.02
C THR A 56 -0.32 -15.05 -2.98
N SER A 57 -0.22 -16.06 -2.13
CA SER A 57 -1.09 -16.19 -0.95
C SER A 57 -0.91 -14.99 -0.01
N TRP A 58 -1.92 -14.72 0.84
CA TRP A 58 -1.91 -13.68 1.86
C TRP A 58 -0.81 -13.85 2.92
N ASN A 59 -0.28 -15.07 3.08
CA ASN A 59 0.73 -15.41 4.08
C ASN A 59 2.04 -15.83 3.39
N SER A 60 2.50 -15.04 2.43
CA SER A 60 3.72 -15.32 1.66
C SER A 60 4.96 -15.49 2.52
N HIS A 61 5.02 -14.84 3.69
CA HIS A 61 6.12 -14.97 4.65
C HIS A 61 6.28 -16.38 5.21
N LEU A 62 5.20 -17.18 5.27
CA LEU A 62 5.28 -18.57 5.72
C LEU A 62 5.96 -19.47 4.69
N ARG A 63 5.88 -19.10 3.41
CA ARG A 63 6.49 -19.88 2.33
C ARG A 63 7.84 -19.32 1.87
N TYR A 64 7.99 -18.01 1.92
CA TYR A 64 9.16 -17.29 1.44
C TYR A 64 9.78 -16.48 2.58
N PRO A 65 10.82 -17.00 3.28
CA PRO A 65 11.43 -16.31 4.43
C PRO A 65 11.92 -14.89 4.12
N ILE A 66 12.27 -14.62 2.86
CA ILE A 66 12.68 -13.28 2.44
C ILE A 66 11.58 -12.24 2.65
N MET A 67 10.30 -12.62 2.54
CA MET A 67 9.18 -11.72 2.79
C MET A 67 9.10 -11.35 4.27
N TYR A 68 9.45 -12.27 5.16
CA TYR A 68 9.60 -11.98 6.58
C TYR A 68 10.76 -11.01 6.83
N ASN A 69 11.92 -11.20 6.21
CA ASN A 69 13.06 -10.29 6.37
C ASN A 69 12.72 -8.86 5.93
N ILE A 70 12.01 -8.71 4.81
CA ILE A 70 11.53 -7.40 4.36
C ILE A 70 10.58 -6.77 5.40
N SER A 71 9.68 -7.56 5.97
CA SER A 71 8.75 -7.06 6.98
C SER A 71 9.45 -6.61 8.27
N GLU A 72 10.52 -7.27 8.69
CA GLU A 72 11.30 -6.85 9.85
C GLU A 72 11.98 -5.49 9.63
N GLU A 73 12.55 -5.25 8.45
CA GLU A 73 13.09 -3.91 8.11
C GLU A 73 12.00 -2.84 8.12
N MET A 74 10.82 -3.15 7.57
CA MET A 74 9.67 -2.23 7.63
C MET A 74 9.22 -1.97 9.06
N ALA A 75 9.12 -3.01 9.89
CA ALA A 75 8.68 -2.90 11.28
C ALA A 75 9.62 -2.00 12.11
N VAL A 76 10.92 -1.95 11.81
CA VAL A 76 11.84 -1.01 12.46
C VAL A 76 11.43 0.43 12.16
N VAL A 77 11.14 0.78 10.91
CA VAL A 77 10.71 2.12 10.52
C VAL A 77 9.33 2.46 11.09
N LEU A 78 8.40 1.51 11.08
CA LEU A 78 7.07 1.71 11.65
C LEU A 78 7.12 1.98 13.16
N ARG A 79 7.96 1.26 13.91
CA ARG A 79 8.16 1.53 15.34
C ARG A 79 8.70 2.93 15.59
N GLN A 80 9.68 3.38 14.81
CA GLN A 80 10.20 4.74 14.89
C GLN A 80 9.11 5.79 14.61
N TYR A 81 8.28 5.58 13.59
CA TYR A 81 7.17 6.47 13.27
C TYR A 81 6.17 6.55 14.43
N VAL A 82 5.73 5.42 14.95
CA VAL A 82 4.76 5.32 16.04
C VAL A 82 5.29 6.04 17.30
N GLU A 83 6.58 5.88 17.61
CA GLU A 83 7.24 6.55 18.73
C GLU A 83 7.31 8.07 18.51
N LEU A 84 7.70 8.53 17.32
CA LEU A 84 7.80 9.95 16.98
C LEU A 84 6.45 10.67 17.05
N GLU A 85 5.38 10.00 16.61
CA GLU A 85 4.01 10.54 16.64
C GLU A 85 3.34 10.39 18.01
N GLY A 86 4.01 9.77 18.98
CA GLY A 86 3.52 9.62 20.35
C GLY A 86 2.40 8.61 20.51
N TYR A 87 2.27 7.65 19.60
CA TYR A 87 1.32 6.56 19.74
C TYR A 87 1.79 5.54 20.79
N ASP A 88 0.90 5.11 21.68
CA ASP A 88 1.17 4.06 22.65
C ASP A 88 0.94 2.67 22.02
N VAL A 89 1.91 2.23 21.20
CA VAL A 89 1.89 0.92 20.54
C VAL A 89 3.12 0.12 20.95
N PRO A 90 2.99 -0.76 21.94
CA PRO A 90 4.13 -1.50 22.48
C PRO A 90 4.75 -2.50 21.51
N HIS A 91 3.96 -3.03 20.59
CA HIS A 91 4.43 -4.01 19.61
C HIS A 91 3.69 -3.89 18.28
N ILE A 92 4.42 -4.09 17.18
CA ILE A 92 3.88 -4.13 15.82
C ILE A 92 4.34 -5.44 15.21
N GLU A 93 3.40 -6.28 14.81
CA GLU A 93 3.66 -7.59 14.23
C GLU A 93 3.14 -7.71 12.79
N LEU A 94 3.84 -8.49 11.97
CA LEU A 94 3.36 -8.82 10.63
C LEU A 94 2.13 -9.72 10.74
N PHE A 95 1.00 -9.26 10.18
CA PHE A 95 -0.23 -10.03 10.11
C PHE A 95 -0.36 -10.78 8.78
N GLN A 96 -0.12 -10.10 7.67
CA GLN A 96 -0.21 -10.65 6.32
C GLN A 96 0.78 -9.97 5.40
N CYS A 97 1.26 -10.70 4.38
CA CYS A 97 1.97 -10.10 3.26
C CYS A 97 1.80 -10.92 1.99
N TRP A 98 1.80 -10.23 0.86
CA TRP A 98 1.68 -10.85 -0.46
C TRP A 98 2.35 -9.99 -1.53
N ILE A 99 2.63 -10.60 -2.68
CA ILE A 99 3.15 -9.93 -3.86
C ILE A 99 2.00 -9.87 -4.87
N ASN A 100 1.79 -8.69 -5.49
CA ASN A 100 0.90 -8.50 -6.62
C ASN A 100 1.71 -8.21 -7.87
N TRP A 101 1.34 -8.80 -9.00
CA TRP A 101 1.85 -8.38 -10.29
C TRP A 101 0.70 -8.19 -11.27
N TYR A 102 0.71 -7.00 -11.89
CA TYR A 102 -0.34 -6.51 -12.76
C TYR A 102 0.16 -6.54 -14.19
N ASN A 103 -0.38 -7.44 -14.99
CA ASN A 103 -0.17 -7.45 -16.41
C ASN A 103 -1.02 -6.37 -17.10
N LYS A 104 -0.96 -6.27 -18.43
CA LYS A 104 -1.75 -5.31 -19.18
C LYS A 104 -3.24 -5.45 -18.85
N ASP A 105 -3.90 -4.29 -18.65
CA ASP A 105 -5.31 -4.12 -18.32
C ASP A 105 -5.74 -4.65 -16.93
N GLU A 106 -4.84 -5.24 -16.15
CA GLU A 106 -5.12 -5.64 -14.77
C GLU A 106 -5.12 -4.44 -13.82
N TYR A 107 -5.92 -4.50 -12.75
CA TYR A 107 -6.20 -3.38 -11.85
C TYR A 107 -6.65 -3.86 -10.46
N ALA A 108 -6.84 -2.91 -9.53
CA ALA A 108 -7.51 -3.18 -8.26
C ALA A 108 -8.65 -2.19 -8.04
N ASN A 109 -9.84 -2.72 -7.74
CA ASN A 109 -10.98 -1.90 -7.35
C ASN A 109 -10.72 -1.17 -6.02
N PRO A 110 -11.44 -0.07 -5.74
CA PRO A 110 -11.40 0.57 -4.43
C PRO A 110 -11.71 -0.42 -3.31
N HIS A 111 -10.82 -0.49 -2.33
CA HIS A 111 -10.91 -1.37 -1.16
C HIS A 111 -10.09 -0.81 0.01
N ASP A 112 -10.28 -1.35 1.17
CA ASP A 112 -9.51 -1.13 2.39
C ASP A 112 -9.05 -2.46 2.99
N HIS A 113 -8.25 -2.39 4.05
CA HIS A 113 -7.74 -3.56 4.76
C HIS A 113 -8.24 -3.66 6.20
N GLY A 114 -9.12 -2.74 6.64
CA GLY A 114 -9.64 -2.69 8.00
C GLY A 114 -8.59 -2.25 9.03
N ASP A 115 -8.65 -2.84 10.22
CA ASP A 115 -7.89 -2.41 11.40
C ASP A 115 -6.43 -2.91 11.38
N VAL A 116 -5.67 -2.44 10.42
CA VAL A 116 -4.24 -2.74 10.26
C VAL A 116 -3.46 -1.50 9.84
N LEU A 117 -2.15 -1.51 10.02
CA LEU A 117 -1.25 -0.57 9.38
C LEU A 117 -0.78 -1.19 8.06
N SER A 118 -1.19 -0.62 6.94
CA SER A 118 -0.91 -1.13 5.61
C SER A 118 0.36 -0.52 5.03
N CYS A 119 1.23 -1.37 4.46
CA CYS A 119 2.43 -0.97 3.75
C CYS A 119 2.41 -1.51 2.32
N VAL A 120 2.86 -0.70 1.37
CA VAL A 120 3.04 -1.12 -0.02
C VAL A 120 4.45 -0.77 -0.49
N LEU A 121 5.24 -1.80 -0.80
CA LEU A 121 6.54 -1.68 -1.45
C LEU A 121 6.34 -1.68 -2.98
N PHE A 122 6.86 -0.66 -3.65
CA PHE A 122 6.90 -0.57 -5.11
C PHE A 122 8.18 -1.24 -5.63
N VAL A 123 8.01 -2.42 -6.23
CA VAL A 123 9.14 -3.32 -6.58
C VAL A 123 9.63 -3.08 -8.00
N ASP A 124 8.71 -3.08 -8.96
CA ASP A 124 9.02 -2.79 -10.36
C ASP A 124 7.85 -2.01 -10.96
N VAL A 125 8.02 -0.69 -10.98
CA VAL A 125 7.01 0.25 -11.43
C VAL A 125 7.66 1.32 -12.31
N GLU A 126 6.90 1.79 -13.30
CA GLU A 126 7.27 2.89 -14.19
C GLU A 126 6.21 3.99 -14.13
N GLU A 127 6.56 5.20 -14.54
CA GLU A 127 5.63 6.33 -14.52
C GLU A 127 4.41 6.11 -15.42
N THR A 128 4.56 5.33 -16.47
CA THR A 128 3.51 4.99 -17.45
C THR A 128 2.61 3.86 -16.98
N ASP A 129 2.98 3.14 -15.93
CA ASP A 129 2.22 2.02 -15.37
C ASP A 129 0.93 2.48 -14.67
N ALA A 130 0.20 1.47 -14.17
CA ALA A 130 -0.96 1.66 -13.31
C ALA A 130 -0.64 2.58 -12.11
N LYS A 131 -1.54 3.51 -11.84
CA LYS A 131 -1.41 4.48 -10.74
C LYS A 131 -1.95 3.90 -9.44
N PHE A 132 -1.27 4.18 -8.32
CA PHE A 132 -1.80 3.94 -7.00
C PHE A 132 -2.62 5.16 -6.57
N ILE A 133 -3.87 4.94 -6.18
CA ILE A 133 -4.86 5.99 -5.98
C ILE A 133 -5.48 5.83 -4.59
N PHE A 134 -5.36 6.85 -3.75
CA PHE A 134 -6.17 6.97 -2.54
C PHE A 134 -7.51 7.60 -2.88
N ASN A 135 -8.57 6.99 -2.37
CA ASN A 135 -9.95 7.38 -2.62
C ASN A 135 -10.55 7.90 -1.32
N SER A 136 -10.80 9.20 -1.22
CA SER A 136 -11.44 9.74 -0.03
C SER A 136 -12.94 9.43 -0.03
N ASN A 137 -13.45 8.95 1.09
CA ASN A 137 -14.89 8.78 1.30
C ASN A 137 -15.61 10.13 1.55
N ARG A 138 -14.85 11.23 1.68
CA ARG A 138 -15.39 12.57 1.92
C ARG A 138 -15.79 13.20 0.60
N ARG A 139 -17.06 13.53 0.48
CA ARG A 139 -17.55 14.35 -0.63
C ARG A 139 -17.33 15.82 -0.27
N THR A 140 -16.57 16.55 -1.07
CA THR A 140 -16.45 18.00 -0.97
C THR A 140 -17.38 18.65 -1.98
N VAL A 141 -18.21 19.59 -1.51
CA VAL A 141 -19.09 20.41 -2.36
C VAL A 141 -18.30 21.60 -2.94
N LEU A 142 -17.20 21.99 -2.28
CA LEU A 142 -16.37 23.14 -2.67
C LEU A 142 -15.07 22.65 -3.31
N GLN A 143 -14.78 23.16 -4.51
CA GLN A 143 -13.54 22.90 -5.23
C GLN A 143 -12.56 24.06 -5.02
N LYS A 144 -11.30 23.76 -4.74
CA LYS A 144 -10.24 24.78 -4.66
C LYS A 144 -9.89 25.28 -6.06
N LYS A 145 -9.68 26.60 -6.21
CA LYS A 145 -9.33 27.24 -7.48
C LYS A 145 -8.05 26.70 -8.13
N ASP A 146 -7.14 26.19 -7.31
CA ASP A 146 -5.81 25.70 -7.77
C ASP A 146 -5.77 24.21 -8.05
N ASP A 147 -6.89 23.50 -7.91
CA ASP A 147 -6.98 22.07 -8.19
C ASP A 147 -7.06 21.84 -9.72
N LYS A 148 -5.94 22.05 -10.39
CA LYS A 148 -5.82 21.96 -11.87
C LYS A 148 -5.90 20.53 -12.41
N ALA A 149 -5.85 19.53 -11.54
CA ALA A 149 -5.50 18.18 -12.00
C ALA A 149 -6.68 17.22 -12.14
N THR A 150 -7.74 17.36 -11.38
CA THR A 150 -8.85 16.40 -11.46
C THR A 150 -10.16 17.06 -11.05
N ASN A 151 -11.21 16.78 -11.80
CA ASN A 151 -12.60 17.12 -11.43
C ASN A 151 -13.08 16.34 -10.19
N PHE A 152 -12.17 15.68 -9.47
CA PHE A 152 -12.43 14.82 -8.33
C PHE A 152 -11.48 15.19 -7.19
N SER A 153 -11.87 16.13 -6.36
CA SER A 153 -11.17 16.50 -5.12
C SER A 153 -11.01 15.33 -4.12
N ASN A 154 -11.52 14.16 -4.46
CA ASN A 154 -11.58 12.97 -3.62
C ASN A 154 -10.49 11.94 -3.94
N LEU A 155 -9.66 12.18 -4.94
CA LEU A 155 -8.60 11.25 -5.34
C LEU A 155 -7.23 11.86 -5.12
N LYS A 156 -6.33 11.06 -4.56
CA LYS A 156 -4.90 11.38 -4.50
C LYS A 156 -4.12 10.31 -5.24
N ILE A 157 -3.49 10.70 -6.33
CA ILE A 157 -2.67 9.81 -7.16
C ILE A 157 -1.23 9.89 -6.66
N LEU A 158 -0.61 8.73 -6.45
CA LEU A 158 0.82 8.61 -6.17
C LEU A 158 1.54 7.97 -7.34
N THR A 159 2.75 8.46 -7.59
CA THR A 159 3.70 7.91 -8.58
C THR A 159 5.02 7.57 -7.87
N PRO A 160 5.03 6.53 -7.03
CA PRO A 160 6.23 6.17 -6.28
C PRO A 160 7.30 5.59 -7.20
N LYS A 161 8.55 5.71 -6.78
CA LYS A 161 9.69 5.07 -7.42
C LYS A 161 9.90 3.66 -6.89
N ASN A 162 10.64 2.85 -7.63
CA ASN A 162 11.12 1.55 -7.17
C ASN A 162 11.87 1.68 -5.84
N GLY A 163 11.63 0.77 -4.91
CA GLY A 163 12.18 0.80 -3.56
C GLY A 163 11.43 1.68 -2.57
N THR A 164 10.47 2.50 -3.02
CA THR A 164 9.62 3.25 -2.11
C THR A 164 8.65 2.32 -1.39
N VAL A 165 8.54 2.47 -0.08
CA VAL A 165 7.46 1.93 0.74
C VAL A 165 6.56 3.09 1.12
N ILE A 166 5.26 2.97 0.89
CA ILE A 166 4.26 3.83 1.51
C ILE A 166 3.59 3.07 2.64
N PHE A 167 3.20 3.78 3.70
CA PHE A 167 2.38 3.20 4.76
C PHE A 167 1.28 4.16 5.21
N PHE A 168 0.16 3.59 5.62
CA PHE A 168 -1.07 4.31 5.92
C PHE A 168 -2.00 3.43 6.76
N ASP A 169 -2.97 4.05 7.41
CA ASP A 169 -4.03 3.33 8.10
C ASP A 169 -4.81 2.43 7.13
N GLY A 170 -4.97 1.17 7.47
CA GLY A 170 -5.60 0.17 6.60
C GLY A 170 -7.05 0.49 6.23
N SER A 171 -7.74 1.33 7.01
CA SER A 171 -9.09 1.81 6.70
C SER A 171 -9.14 2.82 5.55
N VAL A 172 -7.98 3.35 5.12
CA VAL A 172 -7.93 4.30 4.00
C VAL A 172 -8.22 3.58 2.68
N MET A 173 -9.32 3.97 2.05
CA MET A 173 -9.76 3.42 0.77
C MET A 173 -8.76 3.71 -0.34
N HIS A 174 -8.32 2.67 -1.06
CA HIS A 174 -7.35 2.81 -2.14
C HIS A 174 -7.64 1.86 -3.31
N SER A 175 -7.05 2.16 -4.45
CA SER A 175 -7.22 1.40 -5.70
C SER A 175 -5.96 1.46 -6.56
N VAL A 176 -5.92 0.61 -7.59
CA VAL A 176 -4.90 0.63 -8.63
C VAL A 176 -5.60 0.75 -9.97
N SER A 177 -5.28 1.80 -10.77
CA SER A 177 -5.83 1.95 -12.10
C SER A 177 -5.40 0.81 -13.03
N PRO A 178 -6.12 0.55 -14.15
CA PRO A 178 -5.66 -0.43 -15.12
C PRO A 178 -4.24 -0.16 -15.59
N ASN A 179 -3.41 -1.21 -15.62
CA ASN A 179 -2.06 -1.14 -16.18
C ASN A 179 -2.15 -1.06 -17.70
N ARG A 180 -1.81 0.08 -18.29
CA ARG A 180 -1.85 0.29 -19.75
C ARG A 180 -0.50 0.04 -20.43
N SER A 181 0.52 -0.29 -19.65
CA SER A 181 1.84 -0.70 -20.12
C SER A 181 1.84 -2.17 -20.54
N ASP A 182 2.70 -2.52 -21.49
CA ASP A 182 3.01 -3.92 -21.80
C ASP A 182 3.97 -4.56 -20.78
N LYS A 183 4.50 -3.75 -19.84
CA LYS A 183 5.34 -4.24 -18.75
C LYS A 183 4.50 -4.61 -17.54
N THR A 184 4.90 -5.68 -16.89
CA THR A 184 4.29 -6.12 -15.65
C THR A 184 4.69 -5.20 -14.51
N ARG A 185 3.72 -4.59 -13.84
CA ARG A 185 3.90 -3.78 -12.64
C ARG A 185 3.91 -4.68 -11.41
N ILE A 186 4.90 -4.54 -10.54
CA ILE A 186 5.08 -5.40 -9.35
C ILE A 186 5.05 -4.55 -8.08
N THR A 187 4.23 -4.98 -7.11
CA THR A 187 4.21 -4.44 -5.75
C THR A 187 4.16 -5.58 -4.73
N ALA A 188 4.64 -5.31 -3.51
CA ALA A 188 4.43 -6.21 -2.38
C ALA A 188 3.71 -5.45 -1.27
N ALA A 189 2.67 -6.06 -0.73
CA ALA A 189 1.87 -5.48 0.35
C ALA A 189 2.13 -6.22 1.66
N PHE A 190 2.12 -5.46 2.75
CA PHE A 190 2.35 -5.95 4.11
C PHE A 190 1.35 -5.27 5.03
N ASN A 191 0.61 -6.06 5.78
CA ASN A 191 -0.29 -5.58 6.81
C ASN A 191 0.29 -5.91 8.18
N PHE A 192 0.41 -4.89 9.02
CA PHE A 192 0.88 -5.03 10.39
C PHE A 192 -0.26 -4.77 11.36
N ARG A 193 -0.26 -5.47 12.46
CA ARG A 193 -1.17 -5.22 13.58
C ARG A 193 -0.41 -4.59 14.73
N PRO A 194 -0.92 -3.49 15.28
CA PRO A 194 -0.47 -3.02 16.58
C PRO A 194 -1.00 -3.99 17.64
N ASP A 195 -0.11 -4.51 18.48
CA ASP A 195 -0.51 -5.33 19.65
C ASP A 195 -0.60 -4.41 20.86
N TYR A 196 -1.81 -4.05 21.22
CA TYR A 196 -2.12 -3.36 22.46
C TYR A 196 -2.27 -4.40 23.57
N GLN A 197 -1.16 -5.01 24.00
CA GLN A 197 -1.21 -5.88 25.17
C GLN A 197 -1.73 -5.04 26.35
N VAL A 198 -2.97 -5.30 26.72
CA VAL A 198 -3.53 -4.77 27.95
C VAL A 198 -2.65 -5.29 29.07
N LYS A 199 -1.82 -4.43 29.66
CA LYS A 199 -1.14 -4.72 30.90
C LYS A 199 -2.22 -5.08 31.91
N ARG A 200 -2.44 -6.36 32.10
CA ARG A 200 -3.29 -6.88 33.20
C ARG A 200 -2.55 -6.73 34.51
#